data_8db1b8cf5c0598c3d9ab79c5a6c88bee
#
_entry.id   8db1b8cf5c0598c3d9ab79c5a6c88bee
#
_cell.length_a   1.000
_cell.length_b   1.000
_cell.length_c   1.000
_cell.angle_alpha   90.00
_cell.angle_beta   90.00
_cell.angle_gamma   90.00
#
_symmetry.space_group_name_H-M   'P 1'
#
loop_
_entity.id
_entity.type
_entity.pdbx_description
1 polymer ?
#
loop_
_entity_poly.entity_id
_entity_poly.type
_entity_poly.pdbx_seq_one_letter_code
_entity_poly.pdbx_strand_id
1 'polypeptide(L)'
;KIPKELTQQIVAKGLPLILNEALWAFGIAILNQCYSTRGLAAVAGINISSTITNLFNVVFIAMGSALAIIVGQLLGAGKLKEAKETDTKLIFASVASCFVIGTIMAIVAPLFPHLYNTTDEVKELATFFIIFSAFMMPFNAFLHSAYFTLRSGGKTLITFFFDAGFVWIVSIPLAMMLSRLTDMPVRVLYACCTGADLIKVVIGYILVKRGKWVVKIVDND
;
A
#
# COMPACT_ATOMS: atom_id res chain seq x y z
N LYS A 1 -31.32 20.91 5.70
CA LYS A 1 -30.92 20.66 4.30
C LYS A 1 -29.47 21.12 4.16
N ILE A 2 -28.61 20.27 3.59
CA ILE A 2 -27.21 20.62 3.34
C ILE A 2 -27.18 21.64 2.20
N PRO A 3 -26.44 22.78 2.35
CA PRO A 3 -26.27 23.76 1.28
C PRO A 3 -25.68 23.13 0.02
N LYS A 4 -26.20 23.50 -1.16
CA LYS A 4 -25.74 22.95 -2.45
C LYS A 4 -24.25 23.22 -2.70
N GLU A 5 -23.76 24.37 -2.29
CA GLU A 5 -22.33 24.77 -2.41
C GLU A 5 -21.42 23.83 -1.61
N LEU A 6 -21.82 23.49 -0.37
CA LEU A 6 -21.07 22.55 0.46
C LEU A 6 -21.06 21.14 -0.15
N THR A 7 -22.20 20.69 -0.70
CA THR A 7 -22.30 19.41 -1.40
C THR A 7 -21.37 19.37 -2.61
N GLN A 8 -21.33 20.44 -3.43
CA GLN A 8 -20.45 20.52 -4.59
C GLN A 8 -18.97 20.50 -4.18
N GLN A 9 -18.60 21.21 -3.11
CA GLN A 9 -17.22 21.19 -2.61
C GLN A 9 -16.80 19.81 -2.09
N ILE A 10 -17.69 19.12 -1.36
CA ILE A 10 -17.44 17.76 -0.87
C ILE A 10 -17.26 16.79 -2.05
N VAL A 11 -18.14 16.85 -3.04
CA VAL A 11 -18.06 15.99 -4.24
C VAL A 11 -16.79 16.29 -5.03
N ALA A 12 -16.50 17.55 -5.30
CA ALA A 12 -15.32 17.95 -6.08
C ALA A 12 -14.00 17.52 -5.42
N LYS A 13 -13.91 17.56 -4.10
CA LYS A 13 -12.72 17.13 -3.35
C LYS A 13 -12.70 15.62 -3.08
N GLY A 14 -13.85 14.99 -2.96
CA GLY A 14 -13.99 13.55 -2.67
C GLY A 14 -13.89 12.68 -3.92
N LEU A 15 -14.38 13.14 -5.06
CA LEU A 15 -14.39 12.37 -6.30
C LEU A 15 -12.99 11.86 -6.74
N PRO A 16 -11.93 12.68 -6.72
CA PRO A 16 -10.58 12.20 -7.02
C PRO A 16 -10.10 11.08 -6.09
N LEU A 17 -10.50 11.12 -4.82
CA LEU A 17 -10.15 10.09 -3.86
C LEU A 17 -10.88 8.77 -4.14
N ILE A 18 -12.18 8.86 -4.46
CA ILE A 18 -12.98 7.68 -4.84
C ILE A 18 -12.42 7.06 -6.12
N LEU A 19 -12.05 7.87 -7.11
CA LEU A 19 -11.42 7.41 -8.34
C LEU A 19 -10.07 6.73 -8.08
N ASN A 20 -9.27 7.28 -7.16
CA ASN A 20 -7.99 6.65 -6.76
C ASN A 20 -8.21 5.26 -6.19
N GLU A 21 -9.12 5.12 -5.22
CA GLU A 21 -9.43 3.83 -4.58
C GLU A 21 -10.02 2.82 -5.60
N ALA A 22 -10.92 3.30 -6.49
CA ALA A 22 -11.48 2.45 -7.54
C ALA A 22 -10.41 1.97 -8.51
N LEU A 23 -9.53 2.86 -9.01
CA LEU A 23 -8.44 2.50 -9.91
C LEU A 23 -7.45 1.55 -9.24
N TRP A 24 -7.15 1.76 -7.97
CA TRP A 24 -6.32 0.86 -7.20
C TRP A 24 -6.95 -0.53 -7.09
N ALA A 25 -8.24 -0.64 -6.73
CA ALA A 25 -8.95 -1.90 -6.64
C ALA A 25 -9.00 -2.66 -7.97
N PHE A 26 -9.29 -1.96 -9.08
CA PHE A 26 -9.23 -2.52 -10.43
C PHE A 26 -7.82 -2.99 -10.78
N GLY A 27 -6.79 -2.22 -10.42
CA GLY A 27 -5.40 -2.59 -10.62
C GLY A 27 -5.03 -3.91 -9.94
N ILE A 28 -5.42 -4.08 -8.68
CA ILE A 28 -5.21 -5.32 -7.93
C ILE A 28 -5.95 -6.51 -8.58
N ALA A 29 -7.18 -6.30 -9.07
CA ALA A 29 -7.92 -7.34 -9.79
C ALA A 29 -7.18 -7.80 -11.06
N ILE A 30 -6.61 -6.88 -11.83
CA ILE A 30 -5.80 -7.18 -13.03
C ILE A 30 -4.51 -7.92 -12.65
N LEU A 31 -3.82 -7.53 -11.58
CA LEU A 31 -2.64 -8.23 -11.09
C LEU A 31 -2.98 -9.67 -10.69
N ASN A 32 -4.08 -9.89 -9.97
CA ASN A 32 -4.56 -11.22 -9.62
C ASN A 32 -4.90 -12.06 -10.86
N GLN A 33 -5.47 -11.45 -11.90
CA GLN A 33 -5.69 -12.10 -13.18
C GLN A 33 -4.37 -12.51 -13.86
N CYS A 34 -3.33 -11.69 -13.80
CA CYS A 34 -2.01 -12.05 -14.31
C CYS A 34 -1.43 -13.26 -13.58
N TYR A 35 -1.59 -13.34 -12.27
CA TYR A 35 -1.15 -14.51 -11.50
C TYR A 35 -1.97 -15.76 -11.80
N SER A 36 -3.26 -15.63 -12.09
CA SER A 36 -4.14 -16.75 -12.42
C SER A 36 -3.75 -17.49 -13.71
N THR A 37 -2.99 -16.87 -14.60
CA THR A 37 -2.43 -17.52 -15.80
C THR A 37 -1.50 -18.69 -15.46
N ARG A 38 -1.04 -18.78 -14.22
CA ARG A 38 -0.15 -19.87 -13.73
C ARG A 38 -0.91 -21.02 -13.07
N GLY A 39 -2.23 -21.08 -13.25
CA GLY A 39 -3.07 -22.19 -12.83
C GLY A 39 -3.83 -21.97 -11.51
N LEU A 40 -4.71 -22.91 -11.20
CA LEU A 40 -5.60 -22.81 -10.04
C LEU A 40 -4.84 -22.88 -8.70
N ALA A 41 -3.73 -23.62 -8.64
CA ALA A 41 -2.90 -23.69 -7.45
C ALA A 41 -2.33 -22.30 -7.06
N ALA A 42 -1.95 -21.49 -8.06
CA ALA A 42 -1.50 -20.11 -7.84
C ALA A 42 -2.61 -19.23 -7.24
N VAL A 43 -3.82 -19.32 -7.79
CA VAL A 43 -4.98 -18.57 -7.31
C VAL A 43 -5.32 -18.98 -5.87
N ALA A 44 -5.38 -20.27 -5.59
CA ALA A 44 -5.66 -20.78 -4.25
C ALA A 44 -4.60 -20.34 -3.24
N GLY A 45 -3.31 -20.44 -3.60
CA GLY A 45 -2.20 -20.00 -2.76
C GLY A 45 -2.25 -18.50 -2.45
N ILE A 46 -2.56 -17.67 -3.44
CA ILE A 46 -2.70 -16.20 -3.24
C ILE A 46 -3.89 -15.91 -2.33
N ASN A 47 -5.03 -16.58 -2.50
CA ASN A 47 -6.21 -16.35 -1.66
C ASN A 47 -5.95 -16.74 -0.18
N ILE A 48 -5.29 -17.85 0.05
CA ILE A 48 -4.88 -18.26 1.42
C ILE A 48 -3.92 -17.22 2.00
N SER A 49 -2.91 -16.84 1.25
CA SER A 49 -1.93 -15.84 1.68
C SER A 49 -2.57 -14.48 1.95
N SER A 50 -3.49 -14.01 1.10
CA SER A 50 -4.16 -12.72 1.28
C SER A 50 -5.00 -12.66 2.55
N THR A 51 -5.57 -13.78 2.99
CA THR A 51 -6.38 -13.85 4.22
C THR A 51 -5.55 -13.47 5.44
N ILE A 52 -4.38 -14.09 5.61
CA ILE A 52 -3.50 -13.79 6.74
C ILE A 52 -2.81 -12.43 6.56
N THR A 53 -2.37 -12.12 5.36
CA THR A 53 -1.70 -10.86 5.06
C THR A 53 -2.60 -9.66 5.37
N ASN A 54 -3.88 -9.71 5.01
CA ASN A 54 -4.84 -8.65 5.31
C ASN A 54 -5.03 -8.45 6.82
N LEU A 55 -5.01 -9.53 7.61
CA LEU A 55 -5.09 -9.42 9.07
C LEU A 55 -3.89 -8.64 9.64
N PHE A 56 -2.68 -8.93 9.17
CA PHE A 56 -1.47 -8.25 9.62
C PHE A 56 -1.34 -6.82 9.06
N ASN A 57 -1.86 -6.56 7.86
CA ASN A 57 -1.83 -5.25 7.23
C ASN A 57 -2.64 -4.19 7.97
N VAL A 58 -3.62 -4.58 8.79
CA VAL A 58 -4.42 -3.66 9.63
C VAL A 58 -3.51 -2.72 10.44
N VAL A 59 -2.35 -3.19 10.88
CA VAL A 59 -1.43 -2.40 11.71
C VAL A 59 -0.89 -1.18 10.95
N PHE A 60 -0.34 -1.36 9.76
CA PHE A 60 0.20 -0.20 9.03
C PHE A 60 -0.90 0.69 8.45
N ILE A 61 -2.08 0.14 8.17
CA ILE A 61 -3.25 0.92 7.76
C ILE A 61 -3.68 1.84 8.90
N ALA A 62 -3.76 1.31 10.13
CA ALA A 62 -4.10 2.10 11.31
C ALA A 62 -3.04 3.17 11.61
N MET A 63 -1.75 2.80 11.51
CA MET A 63 -0.64 3.75 11.71
C MET A 63 -0.65 4.87 10.66
N GLY A 64 -0.91 4.56 9.39
CA GLY A 64 -1.05 5.56 8.33
C GLY A 64 -2.22 6.51 8.59
N SER A 65 -3.36 5.99 9.03
CA SER A 65 -4.53 6.80 9.39
C SER A 65 -4.26 7.72 10.57
N ALA A 66 -3.60 7.21 11.62
CA ALA A 66 -3.18 8.01 12.77
C ALA A 66 -2.20 9.13 12.36
N LEU A 67 -1.23 8.80 11.51
CA LEU A 67 -0.29 9.78 10.95
C LEU A 67 -1.03 10.90 10.20
N ALA A 68 -2.01 10.54 9.35
CA ALA A 68 -2.79 11.52 8.61
C ALA A 68 -3.51 12.51 9.52
N ILE A 69 -4.10 12.01 10.62
CA ILE A 69 -4.82 12.84 11.58
C ILE A 69 -3.86 13.78 12.32
N ILE A 70 -2.80 13.22 12.90
CA ILE A 70 -1.85 13.98 13.73
C ILE A 70 -1.12 15.04 12.89
N VAL A 71 -0.56 14.64 11.75
CA VAL A 71 0.17 15.54 10.86
C VAL A 71 -0.77 16.58 10.26
N GLY A 72 -1.99 16.18 9.86
CA GLY A 72 -3.01 17.08 9.35
C GLY A 72 -3.39 18.17 10.35
N GLN A 73 -3.57 17.82 11.63
CA GLN A 73 -3.85 18.77 12.70
C GLN A 73 -2.70 19.77 12.91
N LEU A 74 -1.45 19.30 12.90
CA LEU A 74 -0.27 20.16 13.05
C LEU A 74 -0.11 21.12 11.87
N LEU A 75 -0.35 20.66 10.66
CA LEU A 75 -0.34 21.52 9.45
C LEU A 75 -1.47 22.55 9.48
N GLY A 76 -2.68 22.15 9.92
CA GLY A 76 -3.81 23.04 10.09
C GLY A 76 -3.56 24.11 11.17
N ALA A 77 -2.87 23.77 12.25
CA ALA A 77 -2.45 24.69 13.30
C ALA A 77 -1.25 25.60 12.90
N GLY A 78 -0.69 25.43 11.70
CA GLY A 78 0.47 26.19 11.24
C GLY A 78 1.81 25.79 11.86
N LYS A 79 1.84 24.69 12.63
CA LYS A 79 3.05 24.17 13.32
C LYS A 79 3.91 23.30 12.38
N LEU A 80 4.41 23.92 11.30
CA LEU A 80 5.06 23.23 10.20
C LEU A 80 6.32 22.43 10.61
N LYS A 81 7.13 22.99 11.51
CA LYS A 81 8.35 22.30 12.01
C LYS A 81 7.99 21.08 12.84
N GLU A 82 7.04 21.22 13.75
CA GLU A 82 6.54 20.14 14.61
C GLU A 82 5.89 19.05 13.76
N ALA A 83 5.13 19.40 12.73
CA ALA A 83 4.52 18.48 11.78
C ALA A 83 5.58 17.58 11.09
N LYS A 84 6.68 18.18 10.61
CA LYS A 84 7.75 17.45 9.94
C LYS A 84 8.50 16.50 10.89
N GLU A 85 8.79 16.95 12.11
CA GLU A 85 9.46 16.12 13.13
C GLU A 85 8.58 14.94 13.57
N THR A 86 7.29 15.22 13.80
CA THR A 86 6.31 14.21 14.21
C THR A 86 6.06 13.19 13.09
N ASP A 87 5.94 13.63 11.85
CA ASP A 87 5.80 12.78 10.67
C ASP A 87 6.96 11.77 10.59
N THR A 88 8.20 12.26 10.68
CA THR A 88 9.38 11.40 10.64
C THR A 88 9.39 10.34 11.76
N LYS A 89 9.00 10.73 12.99
CA LYS A 89 8.88 9.81 14.13
C LYS A 89 7.80 8.76 13.91
N LEU A 90 6.63 9.16 13.37
CA LEU A 90 5.52 8.26 13.11
C LEU A 90 5.83 7.28 11.96
N ILE A 91 6.49 7.74 10.90
CA ILE A 91 6.97 6.86 9.82
C ILE A 91 7.94 5.82 10.39
N PHE A 92 8.92 6.25 11.19
CA PHE A 92 9.88 5.33 11.82
C PHE A 92 9.18 4.31 12.73
N ALA A 93 8.25 4.76 13.58
CA ALA A 93 7.47 3.90 14.46
C ALA A 93 6.64 2.87 13.67
N SER A 94 6.00 3.30 12.56
CA SER A 94 5.23 2.44 11.67
C SER A 94 6.12 1.34 11.05
N VAL A 95 7.27 1.72 10.49
CA VAL A 95 8.22 0.77 9.87
C VAL A 95 8.77 -0.20 10.92
N ALA A 96 9.19 0.30 12.09
CA ALA A 96 9.73 -0.53 13.17
C ALA A 96 8.68 -1.53 13.71
N SER A 97 7.44 -1.08 13.94
CA SER A 97 6.35 -1.95 14.36
C SER A 97 6.06 -3.03 13.32
N CYS A 98 6.04 -2.66 12.03
CA CYS A 98 5.77 -3.59 10.95
C CYS A 98 6.95 -4.55 10.67
N PHE A 99 8.16 -4.19 11.04
CA PHE A 99 9.28 -5.12 11.04
C PHE A 99 9.07 -6.24 12.05
N VAL A 100 8.67 -5.91 13.28
CA VAL A 100 8.35 -6.90 14.33
C VAL A 100 7.17 -7.79 13.91
N ILE A 101 6.09 -7.16 13.44
CA ILE A 101 4.87 -7.87 13.05
C ILE A 101 5.10 -8.72 11.80
N GLY A 102 5.87 -8.24 10.83
CA GLY A 102 6.30 -9.03 9.67
C GLY A 102 7.12 -10.25 10.06
N THR A 103 7.99 -10.11 11.07
CA THR A 103 8.74 -11.25 11.61
C THR A 103 7.80 -12.29 12.23
N ILE A 104 6.80 -11.85 13.00
CA ILE A 104 5.78 -12.76 13.56
C ILE A 104 5.00 -13.45 12.43
N MET A 105 4.58 -12.70 11.41
CA MET A 105 3.89 -13.25 10.25
C MET A 105 4.74 -14.29 9.50
N ALA A 106 6.05 -14.05 9.35
CA ALA A 106 6.96 -15.01 8.72
C ALA A 106 7.11 -16.30 9.54
N ILE A 107 7.12 -16.21 10.88
CA ILE A 107 7.16 -17.38 11.76
C ILE A 107 5.87 -18.23 11.66
N VAL A 108 4.73 -17.57 11.54
CA VAL A 108 3.42 -18.23 11.40
C VAL A 108 3.17 -18.75 9.98
N ALA A 109 3.89 -18.23 8.97
CA ALA A 109 3.69 -18.55 7.56
C ALA A 109 3.65 -20.05 7.23
N PRO A 110 4.54 -20.92 7.74
CA PRO A 110 4.47 -22.35 7.42
C PRO A 110 3.27 -23.06 8.07
N LEU A 111 2.75 -22.54 9.18
CA LEU A 111 1.65 -23.17 9.92
C LEU A 111 0.27 -22.84 9.34
N PHE A 112 0.08 -21.61 8.87
CA PHE A 112 -1.22 -21.10 8.46
C PHE A 112 -1.89 -21.88 7.31
N PRO A 113 -1.18 -22.25 6.21
CA PRO A 113 -1.78 -23.00 5.12
C PRO A 113 -2.25 -24.40 5.50
N HIS A 114 -1.72 -24.98 6.58
CA HIS A 114 -2.15 -26.30 7.09
C HIS A 114 -3.56 -26.28 7.70
N LEU A 115 -4.10 -25.10 8.01
CA LEU A 115 -5.50 -24.95 8.44
C LEU A 115 -6.49 -25.19 7.28
N TYR A 116 -6.00 -25.20 6.04
CA TYR A 116 -6.82 -25.41 4.85
C TYR A 116 -6.67 -26.85 4.34
N ASN A 117 -7.82 -27.46 4.02
CA ASN A 117 -7.83 -28.77 3.37
C ASN A 117 -7.57 -28.61 1.87
N THR A 118 -6.30 -28.58 1.48
CA THR A 118 -5.83 -28.35 0.11
C THR A 118 -4.58 -29.18 -0.19
N THR A 119 -4.13 -29.15 -1.45
CA THR A 119 -2.94 -29.88 -1.89
C THR A 119 -1.66 -29.28 -1.30
N ASP A 120 -0.61 -30.10 -1.18
CA ASP A 120 0.67 -29.67 -0.65
C ASP A 120 1.32 -28.59 -1.53
N GLU A 121 1.12 -28.67 -2.86
CA GLU A 121 1.54 -27.62 -3.79
C GLU A 121 0.94 -26.24 -3.42
N VAL A 122 -0.35 -26.20 -3.14
CA VAL A 122 -1.04 -24.95 -2.74
C VAL A 122 -0.52 -24.44 -1.40
N LYS A 123 -0.26 -25.34 -0.43
CA LYS A 123 0.32 -24.96 0.87
C LYS A 123 1.71 -24.37 0.73
N GLU A 124 2.56 -24.96 -0.10
CA GLU A 124 3.90 -24.44 -0.37
C GLU A 124 3.87 -23.08 -1.04
N LEU A 125 2.97 -22.88 -2.03
CA LEU A 125 2.80 -21.59 -2.70
C LEU A 125 2.29 -20.53 -1.71
N ALA A 126 1.28 -20.86 -0.90
CA ALA A 126 0.74 -19.94 0.10
C ALA A 126 1.82 -19.55 1.12
N THR A 127 2.60 -20.52 1.62
CA THR A 127 3.72 -20.25 2.53
C THR A 127 4.72 -19.29 1.92
N PHE A 128 5.12 -19.51 0.66
CA PHE A 128 6.03 -18.61 -0.05
C PHE A 128 5.46 -17.19 -0.15
N PHE A 129 4.18 -17.05 -0.55
CA PHE A 129 3.55 -15.73 -0.68
C PHE A 129 3.43 -15.02 0.66
N ILE A 130 3.14 -15.74 1.76
CA ILE A 130 3.08 -15.18 3.10
C ILE A 130 4.46 -14.68 3.54
N ILE A 131 5.52 -15.48 3.37
CA ILE A 131 6.89 -15.11 3.74
C ILE A 131 7.34 -13.89 2.94
N PHE A 132 7.08 -13.87 1.62
CA PHE A 132 7.44 -12.75 0.78
C PHE A 132 6.69 -11.47 1.17
N SER A 133 5.39 -11.59 1.46
CA SER A 133 4.58 -10.47 1.96
C SER A 133 5.07 -9.97 3.32
N ALA A 134 5.48 -10.88 4.21
CA ALA A 134 6.06 -10.54 5.51
C ALA A 134 7.36 -9.74 5.36
N PHE A 135 8.21 -10.14 4.42
CA PHE A 135 9.43 -9.41 4.07
C PHE A 135 9.12 -8.01 3.52
N MET A 136 8.08 -7.88 2.69
CA MET A 136 7.67 -6.59 2.11
C MET A 136 6.92 -5.70 3.10
N MET A 137 6.48 -6.20 4.24
CA MET A 137 5.63 -5.49 5.19
C MET A 137 6.22 -4.17 5.72
N PRO A 138 7.50 -4.06 6.14
CA PRO A 138 8.09 -2.78 6.54
C PRO A 138 8.13 -1.75 5.40
N PHE A 139 8.35 -2.20 4.16
CA PHE A 139 8.32 -1.34 2.98
C PHE A 139 6.91 -0.84 2.68
N ASN A 140 5.91 -1.70 2.80
CA ASN A 140 4.50 -1.32 2.66
C ASN A 140 4.06 -0.34 3.75
N ALA A 141 4.54 -0.50 4.98
CA ALA A 141 4.31 0.44 6.07
C ALA A 141 4.88 1.83 5.74
N PHE A 142 6.09 1.88 5.18
CA PHE A 142 6.67 3.13 4.70
C PHE A 142 5.85 3.75 3.56
N LEU A 143 5.46 2.95 2.56
CA LEU A 143 4.67 3.42 1.42
C LEU A 143 3.32 4.00 1.85
N HIS A 144 2.62 3.33 2.77
CA HIS A 144 1.36 3.82 3.34
C HIS A 144 1.56 5.12 4.11
N SER A 145 2.58 5.17 4.97
CA SER A 145 2.91 6.38 5.71
C SER A 145 3.24 7.54 4.76
N ALA A 146 4.09 7.32 3.75
CA ALA A 146 4.43 8.33 2.75
C ALA A 146 3.19 8.82 1.97
N TYR A 147 2.29 7.90 1.59
CA TYR A 147 1.02 8.24 0.95
C TYR A 147 0.19 9.19 1.82
N PHE A 148 0.01 8.86 3.10
CA PHE A 148 -0.77 9.68 4.02
C PHE A 148 -0.09 10.99 4.37
N THR A 149 1.25 11.04 4.47
CA THR A 149 2.03 12.28 4.60
C THR A 149 1.75 13.24 3.45
N LEU A 150 1.88 12.78 2.21
CA LEU A 150 1.64 13.60 1.02
C LEU A 150 0.18 14.04 0.93
N ARG A 151 -0.75 13.17 1.28
CA ARG A 151 -2.19 13.46 1.31
C ARG A 151 -2.53 14.52 2.35
N SER A 152 -1.95 14.43 3.56
CA SER A 152 -2.14 15.42 4.63
C SER A 152 -1.65 16.82 4.24
N GLY A 153 -0.62 16.90 3.40
CA GLY A 153 -0.13 18.15 2.82
C GLY A 153 -0.94 18.67 1.63
N GLY A 154 -2.12 18.09 1.33
CA GLY A 154 -3.00 18.52 0.23
C GLY A 154 -2.47 18.21 -1.17
N LYS A 155 -1.43 17.39 -1.32
CA LYS A 155 -0.82 17.06 -2.61
C LYS A 155 -1.56 15.90 -3.32
N THR A 156 -2.85 16.06 -3.53
CA THR A 156 -3.75 15.01 -4.05
C THR A 156 -3.34 14.45 -5.41
N LEU A 157 -2.85 15.27 -6.33
CA LEU A 157 -2.34 14.82 -7.63
C LEU A 157 -1.07 13.97 -7.48
N ILE A 158 -0.15 14.37 -6.60
CA ILE A 158 1.08 13.61 -6.35
C ILE A 158 0.73 12.28 -5.70
N THR A 159 -0.20 12.27 -4.74
CA THR A 159 -0.70 11.03 -4.11
C THR A 159 -1.38 10.11 -5.11
N PHE A 160 -2.18 10.64 -6.03
CA PHE A 160 -2.82 9.87 -7.09
C PHE A 160 -1.79 9.16 -7.98
N PHE A 161 -0.78 9.89 -8.49
CA PHE A 161 0.26 9.28 -9.32
C PHE A 161 1.18 8.35 -8.53
N PHE A 162 1.42 8.65 -7.27
CA PHE A 162 2.21 7.80 -6.39
C PHE A 162 1.52 6.47 -6.09
N ASP A 163 0.21 6.44 -5.99
CA ASP A 163 -0.56 5.24 -5.65
C ASP A 163 -1.16 4.58 -6.90
N ALA A 164 -2.32 5.01 -7.36
CA ALA A 164 -2.98 4.43 -8.53
C ALA A 164 -2.14 4.56 -9.80
N GLY A 165 -1.49 5.71 -10.03
CA GLY A 165 -0.65 5.95 -11.20
C GLY A 165 0.50 4.94 -11.32
N PHE A 166 1.18 4.62 -10.21
CA PHE A 166 2.25 3.63 -10.22
C PHE A 166 1.74 2.23 -10.57
N VAL A 167 0.59 1.83 -10.01
CA VAL A 167 -0.02 0.52 -10.32
C VAL A 167 -0.32 0.40 -11.82
N TRP A 168 -0.90 1.44 -12.42
CA TRP A 168 -1.29 1.41 -13.83
C TRP A 168 -0.13 1.58 -14.80
N ILE A 169 0.88 2.36 -14.45
CA ILE A 169 2.01 2.68 -15.34
C ILE A 169 3.15 1.67 -15.20
N VAL A 170 3.34 1.09 -14.02
CA VAL A 170 4.48 0.21 -13.74
C VAL A 170 4.02 -1.22 -13.42
N SER A 171 3.17 -1.41 -12.40
CA SER A 171 2.89 -2.75 -11.87
C SER A 171 2.08 -3.60 -12.86
N ILE A 172 1.03 -3.04 -13.48
CA ILE A 172 0.18 -3.76 -14.44
C ILE A 172 0.95 -4.09 -15.73
N PRO A 173 1.63 -3.14 -16.42
CA PRO A 173 2.41 -3.47 -17.61
C PRO A 173 3.49 -4.51 -17.34
N LEU A 174 4.20 -4.40 -16.22
CA LEU A 174 5.20 -5.38 -15.81
C LEU A 174 4.58 -6.77 -15.62
N ALA A 175 3.47 -6.87 -14.87
CA ALA A 175 2.78 -8.12 -14.63
C ALA A 175 2.22 -8.73 -15.92
N MET A 176 1.66 -7.92 -16.81
CA MET A 176 1.18 -8.38 -18.12
C MET A 176 2.31 -8.88 -19.01
N MET A 177 3.45 -8.16 -19.06
CA MET A 177 4.61 -8.61 -19.82
C MET A 177 5.14 -9.93 -19.28
N LEU A 178 5.38 -10.01 -17.97
CA LEU A 178 5.94 -11.22 -17.37
C LEU A 178 4.99 -12.40 -17.43
N SER A 179 3.68 -12.19 -17.28
CA SER A 179 2.70 -13.28 -17.29
C SER A 179 2.43 -13.83 -18.69
N ARG A 180 2.52 -13.00 -19.75
CA ARG A 180 2.17 -13.37 -21.13
C ARG A 180 3.36 -13.69 -22.01
N LEU A 181 4.53 -13.07 -21.75
CA LEU A 181 5.72 -13.22 -22.60
C LEU A 181 6.75 -14.18 -22.00
N THR A 182 6.52 -14.67 -20.77
CA THR A 182 7.45 -15.58 -20.11
C THR A 182 6.70 -16.74 -19.46
N ASP A 183 7.36 -17.89 -19.33
CA ASP A 183 6.85 -19.07 -18.63
C ASP A 183 7.39 -19.17 -17.19
N MET A 184 7.69 -18.02 -16.56
CA MET A 184 8.22 -17.98 -15.20
C MET A 184 7.29 -18.66 -14.19
N PRO A 185 7.83 -19.40 -13.21
CA PRO A 185 7.04 -19.90 -12.09
C PRO A 185 6.33 -18.78 -11.37
N VAL A 186 5.12 -19.06 -10.84
CA VAL A 186 4.31 -18.05 -10.13
C VAL A 186 5.05 -17.39 -8.97
N ARG A 187 5.94 -18.10 -8.28
CA ARG A 187 6.77 -17.56 -7.19
C ARG A 187 7.65 -16.40 -7.68
N VAL A 188 8.30 -16.56 -8.83
CA VAL A 188 9.17 -15.53 -9.43
C VAL A 188 8.32 -14.37 -9.96
N LEU A 189 7.23 -14.68 -10.65
CA LEU A 189 6.29 -13.67 -11.17
C LEU A 189 5.77 -12.78 -10.04
N TYR A 190 5.31 -13.38 -8.94
CA TYR A 190 4.82 -12.66 -7.75
C TYR A 190 5.93 -11.80 -7.12
N ALA A 191 7.12 -12.37 -6.94
CA ALA A 191 8.24 -11.65 -6.36
C ALA A 191 8.69 -10.45 -7.22
N CYS A 192 8.72 -10.59 -8.54
CA CYS A 192 9.04 -9.49 -9.46
C CYS A 192 7.99 -8.37 -9.41
N CYS A 193 6.71 -8.73 -9.47
CA CYS A 193 5.62 -7.75 -9.46
C CYS A 193 5.54 -6.99 -8.13
N THR A 194 5.60 -7.72 -7.01
CA THR A 194 5.57 -7.10 -5.66
C THR A 194 6.89 -6.39 -5.36
N GLY A 195 8.01 -6.91 -5.84
CA GLY A 195 9.34 -6.28 -5.70
C GLY A 195 9.45 -4.95 -6.45
N ALA A 196 8.64 -4.71 -7.48
CA ALA A 196 8.58 -3.42 -8.18
C ALA A 196 8.16 -2.27 -7.24
N ASP A 197 7.44 -2.56 -6.16
CA ASP A 197 7.08 -1.57 -5.14
C ASP A 197 8.31 -0.98 -4.43
N LEU A 198 9.47 -1.62 -4.47
CA LEU A 198 10.72 -1.04 -3.97
C LEU A 198 11.12 0.23 -4.74
N ILE A 199 10.77 0.33 -6.03
CA ILE A 199 10.93 1.56 -6.82
C ILE A 199 10.05 2.66 -6.23
N LYS A 200 8.81 2.32 -5.87
CA LYS A 200 7.86 3.22 -5.22
C LYS A 200 8.39 3.69 -3.85
N VAL A 201 9.09 2.83 -3.10
CA VAL A 201 9.75 3.21 -1.82
C VAL A 201 10.77 4.33 -2.05
N VAL A 202 11.63 4.20 -3.07
CA VAL A 202 12.62 5.25 -3.40
C VAL A 202 11.94 6.56 -3.77
N ILE A 203 10.91 6.51 -4.61
CA ILE A 203 10.12 7.68 -5.01
C ILE A 203 9.46 8.32 -3.78
N GLY A 204 8.82 7.53 -2.93
CA GLY A 204 8.17 7.99 -1.70
C GLY A 204 9.16 8.67 -0.75
N TYR A 205 10.34 8.08 -0.57
CA TYR A 205 11.39 8.68 0.25
C TYR A 205 11.83 10.05 -0.28
N ILE A 206 12.04 10.18 -1.59
CA ILE A 206 12.42 11.45 -2.21
C ILE A 206 11.31 12.50 -2.03
N LEU A 207 10.04 12.12 -2.22
CA LEU A 207 8.90 13.03 -2.11
C LEU A 207 8.72 13.53 -0.68
N VAL A 208 8.78 12.65 0.32
CA VAL A 208 8.67 13.00 1.75
C VAL A 208 9.84 13.88 2.17
N LYS A 209 11.09 13.49 1.82
CA LYS A 209 12.30 14.23 2.16
C LYS A 209 12.34 15.64 1.58
N ARG A 210 11.84 15.85 0.34
CA ARG A 210 11.75 17.17 -0.27
C ARG A 210 10.88 18.15 0.51
N GLY A 211 10.00 17.69 1.37
CA GLY A 211 9.21 18.52 2.28
C GLY A 211 8.19 19.45 1.61
N LYS A 212 7.92 19.29 0.30
CA LYS A 212 6.92 20.11 -0.42
C LYS A 212 5.47 19.90 0.05
N TRP A 213 5.24 18.89 0.88
CA TRP A 213 3.97 18.62 1.53
C TRP A 213 3.76 19.46 2.80
N VAL A 214 4.83 20.05 3.36
CA VAL A 214 4.78 20.87 4.56
C VAL A 214 4.25 22.25 4.18
N VAL A 215 2.94 22.39 4.12
CA VAL A 215 2.26 23.63 3.79
C VAL A 215 1.17 23.93 4.81
N LYS A 216 0.91 25.21 5.09
CA LYS A 216 -0.23 25.63 5.90
C LYS A 216 -1.51 25.38 5.10
N ILE A 217 -2.45 24.61 5.66
CA ILE A 217 -3.67 24.18 4.96
C ILE A 217 -4.78 25.22 5.07
N VAL A 218 -4.76 26.03 6.13
CA VAL A 218 -5.74 27.07 6.39
C VAL A 218 -5.03 28.42 6.44
N ASP A 219 -5.28 29.28 5.47
CA ASP A 219 -4.99 30.70 5.61
C ASP A 219 -6.11 31.28 6.48
N ASN A 220 -5.75 31.80 7.65
CA ASN A 220 -6.65 32.65 8.42
C ASN A 220 -6.68 34.00 7.70
N ASP A 221 -7.71 34.24 6.90
CA ASP A 221 -8.14 35.60 6.52
C ASP A 221 -8.76 36.28 7.71
#